data_8efd5b5e7c455d8b20ff454d2de620b0
#
_entry.id   8efd5b5e7c455d8b20ff454d2de620b0
#
_cell.length_a   1.000
_cell.length_b   1.000
_cell.length_c   1.000
_cell.angle_alpha   90.00
_cell.angle_beta   90.00
_cell.angle_gamma   90.00
#
_symmetry.space_group_name_H-M   'P 1'
#
loop_
_entity.id
_entity.type
_entity.pdbx_description
1 polymer ?
#
loop_
_entity_poly.entity_id
_entity_poly.type
_entity_poly.pdbx_seq_one_letter_code
_entity_poly.pdbx_strand_id
1 'polypeptide(L)'
;KRNVMDLHKSIISNISNSKSTLDLAPRGFGKSTVGDVDYCITRILRDPNIRIMIGSKTQTQAEAFLKEVRTHFEQNEDLIRIFGDWKTSKDNVWNDREFTVNKRSIIKKEATLTALGASGAVISKHFDVIIGDDLVGLENARTEKQRSNLKEWFYSSLFPTLEPDGEIHILGTRYNPLDLYE
;
A
#
# COMPACT_ATOMS: atom_id res chain seq x y z
N LYS A 1 -18.29 -15.99 -0.30
CA LYS A 1 -17.38 -15.88 -1.48
C LYS A 1 -17.69 -14.56 -2.16
N ARG A 2 -16.73 -13.61 -2.18
CA ARG A 2 -16.87 -12.38 -2.98
C ARG A 2 -16.73 -12.76 -4.45
N ASN A 3 -17.68 -12.36 -5.29
CA ASN A 3 -17.55 -12.55 -6.73
C ASN A 3 -16.48 -11.60 -7.26
N VAL A 4 -15.52 -12.13 -8.01
CA VAL A 4 -14.51 -11.32 -8.69
C VAL A 4 -15.19 -10.64 -9.88
N MET A 5 -15.32 -9.31 -9.80
CA MET A 5 -15.88 -8.49 -10.88
C MET A 5 -14.83 -8.26 -11.98
N ASP A 6 -15.26 -7.85 -13.17
CA ASP A 6 -14.33 -7.52 -14.27
C ASP A 6 -13.42 -6.33 -13.90
N LEU A 7 -13.90 -5.40 -13.08
CA LEU A 7 -13.07 -4.34 -12.50
C LEU A 7 -11.88 -4.89 -11.69
N HIS A 8 -12.11 -5.91 -10.86
CA HIS A 8 -11.03 -6.53 -10.07
C HIS A 8 -9.99 -7.19 -10.97
N LYS A 9 -10.45 -7.88 -12.04
CA LYS A 9 -9.54 -8.49 -13.04
C LYS A 9 -8.72 -7.42 -13.76
N SER A 10 -9.34 -6.28 -14.08
CA SER A 10 -8.64 -5.15 -14.70
C SER A 10 -7.57 -4.57 -13.78
N ILE A 11 -7.89 -4.31 -12.51
CA ILE A 11 -6.92 -3.82 -11.51
C ILE A 11 -5.77 -4.81 -11.36
N ILE A 12 -6.04 -6.11 -11.17
CA ILE A 12 -5.01 -7.15 -11.07
C ILE A 12 -4.13 -7.16 -12.33
N SER A 13 -4.74 -7.12 -13.51
CA SER A 13 -4.01 -7.09 -14.78
C SER A 13 -3.10 -5.86 -14.89
N ASN A 14 -3.62 -4.67 -14.57
CA ASN A 14 -2.86 -3.43 -14.61
C ASN A 14 -1.63 -3.51 -13.69
N ILE A 15 -1.85 -3.82 -12.42
CA ILE A 15 -0.78 -3.93 -11.41
C ILE A 15 0.23 -5.03 -11.79
N SER A 16 -0.21 -6.16 -12.34
CA SER A 16 0.68 -7.26 -12.70
C SER A 16 1.54 -7.00 -13.94
N ASN A 17 1.13 -6.09 -14.81
CA ASN A 17 1.79 -5.85 -16.10
C ASN A 17 2.50 -4.49 -16.20
N SER A 18 2.42 -3.66 -15.18
CA SER A 18 2.99 -2.30 -15.21
C SER A 18 3.66 -1.95 -13.89
N LYS A 19 4.79 -1.25 -13.96
CA LYS A 19 5.48 -0.71 -12.78
C LYS A 19 4.78 0.50 -12.17
N SER A 20 3.93 1.19 -12.94
CA SER A 20 3.18 2.36 -12.47
C SER A 20 1.75 2.28 -12.97
N THR A 21 0.78 2.36 -12.05
CA THR A 21 -0.64 2.34 -12.39
C THR A 21 -1.42 3.40 -11.62
N LEU A 22 -2.47 3.89 -12.27
CA LEU A 22 -3.50 4.74 -11.66
C LEU A 22 -4.87 4.15 -12.00
N ASP A 23 -5.49 3.50 -11.04
CA ASP A 23 -6.81 2.88 -11.18
C ASP A 23 -7.86 3.71 -10.41
N LEU A 24 -8.71 4.42 -11.16
CA LEU A 24 -9.78 5.25 -10.60
C LEU A 24 -11.11 4.52 -10.69
N ALA A 25 -11.74 4.26 -9.54
CA ALA A 25 -13.03 3.59 -9.47
C ALA A 25 -13.90 4.16 -8.35
N PRO A 26 -15.24 4.07 -8.48
CA PRO A 26 -16.16 4.50 -7.43
C PRO A 26 -15.92 3.77 -6.10
N ARG A 27 -16.39 4.36 -5.01
CA ARG A 27 -16.36 3.72 -3.69
C ARG A 27 -17.24 2.47 -3.65
N GLY A 28 -16.87 1.51 -2.80
CA GLY A 28 -17.67 0.30 -2.55
C GLY A 28 -17.45 -0.84 -3.53
N PHE A 29 -16.58 -0.68 -4.54
CA PHE A 29 -16.30 -1.72 -5.54
C PHE A 29 -15.18 -2.68 -5.15
N GLY A 30 -14.67 -2.61 -3.91
CA GLY A 30 -13.66 -3.56 -3.41
C GLY A 30 -12.27 -3.41 -4.02
N LYS A 31 -11.95 -2.23 -4.58
CA LYS A 31 -10.64 -1.94 -5.17
C LYS A 31 -9.49 -2.15 -4.17
N SER A 32 -9.66 -1.66 -2.95
CA SER A 32 -8.63 -1.74 -1.89
C SER A 32 -8.35 -3.18 -1.44
N THR A 33 -9.37 -4.05 -1.39
CA THR A 33 -9.15 -5.47 -1.02
C THR A 33 -8.19 -6.14 -2.01
N VAL A 34 -8.40 -5.92 -3.31
CA VAL A 34 -7.63 -6.58 -4.38
C VAL A 34 -6.30 -5.88 -4.63
N GLY A 35 -6.31 -4.54 -4.72
CA GLY A 35 -5.14 -3.76 -5.06
C GLY A 35 -4.16 -3.57 -3.90
N ASP A 36 -4.65 -3.57 -2.66
CA ASP A 36 -3.80 -3.33 -1.49
C ASP A 36 -3.50 -4.63 -0.75
N VAL A 37 -4.54 -5.31 -0.22
CA VAL A 37 -4.36 -6.44 0.70
C VAL A 37 -3.85 -7.68 -0.04
N ASP A 38 -4.56 -8.14 -1.08
CA ASP A 38 -4.20 -9.36 -1.81
C ASP A 38 -2.87 -9.19 -2.55
N TYR A 39 -2.61 -7.98 -3.09
CA TYR A 39 -1.36 -7.67 -3.76
C TYR A 39 -0.18 -7.66 -2.77
N CYS A 40 -0.30 -7.00 -1.61
CA CYS A 40 0.74 -7.02 -0.58
C CYS A 40 1.09 -8.44 -0.14
N ILE A 41 0.07 -9.26 0.17
CA ILE A 41 0.29 -10.66 0.58
C ILE A 41 1.06 -11.41 -0.52
N THR A 42 0.63 -11.28 -1.77
CA THR A 42 1.27 -11.95 -2.91
C THR A 42 2.73 -11.53 -3.07
N ARG A 43 3.04 -10.23 -2.96
CA ARG A 43 4.40 -9.71 -3.11
C ARG A 43 5.30 -10.16 -1.96
N ILE A 44 4.81 -10.14 -0.71
CA ILE A 44 5.55 -10.59 0.45
C ILE A 44 5.85 -12.09 0.37
N LEU A 45 4.89 -12.92 -0.07
CA LEU A 45 5.09 -14.35 -0.26
C LEU A 45 6.13 -14.68 -1.35
N ARG A 46 6.23 -13.85 -2.39
CA ARG A 46 7.20 -14.01 -3.48
C ARG A 46 8.61 -13.55 -3.09
N ASP A 47 8.71 -12.44 -2.36
CA ASP A 47 9.96 -11.88 -1.87
C ASP A 47 9.83 -11.40 -0.43
N PRO A 48 10.31 -12.18 0.55
CA PRO A 48 10.31 -11.79 1.96
C PRO A 48 11.17 -10.55 2.27
N ASN A 49 12.08 -10.17 1.38
CA ASN A 49 12.98 -9.04 1.54
C ASN A 49 12.39 -7.72 1.00
N ILE A 50 11.22 -7.77 0.41
CA ILE A 50 10.53 -6.60 -0.15
C ILE A 50 10.20 -5.56 0.92
N ARG A 51 10.20 -4.29 0.53
CA ARG A 51 9.77 -3.14 1.35
C ARG A 51 8.57 -2.50 0.66
N ILE A 52 7.41 -2.63 1.26
CA ILE A 52 6.15 -2.09 0.74
C ILE A 52 5.68 -0.95 1.63
N MET A 53 5.23 0.14 1.04
CA MET A 53 4.53 1.21 1.73
C MET A 53 3.08 1.23 1.26
N ILE A 54 2.13 1.18 2.23
CA ILE A 54 0.72 1.48 1.99
C ILE A 54 0.43 2.89 2.47
N GLY A 55 0.06 3.76 1.53
CA GLY A 55 -0.37 5.12 1.79
C GLY A 55 -1.89 5.27 1.69
N SER A 56 -2.49 6.04 2.59
CA SER A 56 -3.89 6.44 2.48
C SER A 56 -4.08 7.89 2.92
N LYS A 57 -5.27 8.48 2.72
CA LYS A 57 -5.53 9.88 3.11
C LYS A 57 -5.29 10.16 4.60
N THR A 58 -5.46 9.16 5.47
CA THR A 58 -5.18 9.27 6.91
C THR A 58 -4.32 8.10 7.38
N GLN A 59 -3.54 8.34 8.45
CA GLN A 59 -2.72 7.31 9.09
C GLN A 59 -3.57 6.12 9.55
N THR A 60 -4.71 6.39 10.18
CA THR A 60 -5.63 5.33 10.69
C THR A 60 -6.14 4.42 9.57
N GLN A 61 -6.40 4.96 8.37
CA GLN A 61 -6.82 4.12 7.25
C GLN A 61 -5.68 3.26 6.71
N ALA A 62 -4.48 3.82 6.57
CA ALA A 62 -3.31 3.04 6.17
C ALA A 62 -3.00 1.92 7.17
N GLU A 63 -3.11 2.20 8.48
CA GLU A 63 -2.97 1.21 9.56
C GLU A 63 -4.04 0.11 9.49
N ALA A 64 -5.27 0.43 9.09
CA ALA A 64 -6.33 -0.56 8.91
C ALA A 64 -6.00 -1.57 7.80
N PHE A 65 -5.48 -1.13 6.66
CA PHE A 65 -5.02 -2.02 5.60
C PHE A 65 -3.83 -2.87 6.03
N LEU A 66 -2.84 -2.27 6.66
CA LEU A 66 -1.70 -3.01 7.20
C LEU A 66 -2.16 -4.09 8.19
N LYS A 67 -3.09 -3.75 9.09
CA LYS A 67 -3.66 -4.70 10.05
C LYS A 67 -4.38 -5.86 9.35
N GLU A 68 -5.10 -5.60 8.26
CA GLU A 68 -5.77 -6.65 7.48
C GLU A 68 -4.73 -7.61 6.88
N VAL A 69 -3.68 -7.11 6.22
CA VAL A 69 -2.57 -7.91 5.69
C VAL A 69 -1.90 -8.74 6.80
N ARG A 70 -1.59 -8.10 7.94
CA ARG A 70 -0.96 -8.75 9.09
C ARG A 70 -1.85 -9.86 9.65
N THR A 71 -3.16 -9.64 9.73
CA THR A 71 -4.12 -10.64 10.22
C THR A 71 -4.13 -11.90 9.33
N HIS A 72 -3.96 -11.75 8.02
CA HIS A 72 -3.83 -12.91 7.14
C HIS A 72 -2.59 -13.75 7.48
N PHE A 73 -1.45 -13.13 7.77
CA PHE A 73 -0.25 -13.87 8.21
C PHE A 73 -0.38 -14.46 9.62
N GLU A 74 -1.25 -13.92 10.48
CA GLU A 74 -1.46 -14.40 11.84
C GLU A 74 -2.53 -15.49 11.96
N GLN A 75 -3.58 -15.45 11.15
CA GLN A 75 -4.83 -16.17 11.41
C GLN A 75 -5.42 -16.89 10.19
N ASN A 76 -4.91 -16.66 8.97
CA ASN A 76 -5.41 -17.36 7.79
C ASN A 76 -4.84 -18.78 7.75
N GLU A 77 -5.64 -19.75 8.20
CA GLU A 77 -5.22 -21.16 8.32
C GLU A 77 -4.74 -21.75 6.98
N ASP A 78 -5.38 -21.38 5.86
CA ASP A 78 -4.97 -21.86 4.54
C ASP A 78 -3.62 -21.28 4.13
N LEU A 79 -3.39 -19.98 4.38
CA LEU A 79 -2.10 -19.34 4.11
C LEU A 79 -0.99 -19.99 4.95
N ILE A 80 -1.23 -20.16 6.25
CA ILE A 80 -0.27 -20.75 7.17
C ILE A 80 0.00 -22.21 6.80
N ARG A 81 -1.02 -22.98 6.45
CA ARG A 81 -0.89 -24.40 6.06
C ARG A 81 -0.07 -24.56 4.77
N ILE A 82 -0.23 -23.67 3.79
CA ILE A 82 0.43 -23.77 2.47
C ILE A 82 1.83 -23.18 2.50
N PHE A 83 2.00 -22.00 3.10
CA PHE A 83 3.25 -21.22 3.06
C PHE A 83 4.06 -21.25 4.36
N GLY A 84 3.50 -21.82 5.43
CA GLY A 84 4.12 -21.86 6.77
C GLY A 84 3.87 -20.58 7.56
N ASP A 85 4.47 -20.52 8.76
CA ASP A 85 4.38 -19.37 9.65
C ASP A 85 5.30 -18.23 9.18
N TRP A 86 4.73 -17.02 9.09
CA TRP A 86 5.42 -15.80 8.67
C TRP A 86 5.48 -14.76 9.77
N LYS A 87 4.82 -15.03 10.90
CA LYS A 87 4.83 -14.12 12.05
C LYS A 87 6.22 -14.06 12.67
N THR A 88 6.66 -12.84 12.95
CA THR A 88 7.98 -12.67 13.57
C THR A 88 8.00 -13.10 15.03
N SER A 89 9.14 -13.59 15.48
CA SER A 89 9.47 -13.72 16.89
C SER A 89 9.79 -12.35 17.51
N LYS A 90 10.00 -12.29 18.82
CA LYS A 90 10.08 -11.06 19.64
C LYS A 90 11.08 -9.99 19.20
N ASP A 91 12.00 -10.27 18.29
CA ASP A 91 13.12 -9.37 17.95
C ASP A 91 12.85 -8.44 16.75
N ASN A 92 11.77 -8.63 16.03
CA ASN A 92 11.42 -7.80 14.87
C ASN A 92 10.14 -7.00 15.12
N VAL A 93 10.02 -5.87 14.41
CA VAL A 93 8.84 -5.00 14.50
C VAL A 93 7.60 -5.74 14.00
N TRP A 94 6.53 -5.73 14.82
CA TRP A 94 5.23 -6.30 14.50
C TRP A 94 4.12 -5.50 15.18
N ASN A 95 3.74 -4.36 14.61
CA ASN A 95 2.77 -3.43 15.20
C ASN A 95 1.77 -2.91 14.15
N ASP A 96 0.94 -1.95 14.51
CA ASP A 96 -0.11 -1.42 13.64
C ASP A 96 0.42 -0.46 12.56
N ARG A 97 1.65 0.04 12.69
CA ARG A 97 2.27 0.96 11.73
C ARG A 97 3.21 0.28 10.76
N GLU A 98 3.89 -0.77 11.23
CA GLU A 98 4.83 -1.51 10.40
C GLU A 98 5.06 -2.91 10.95
N PHE A 99 5.37 -3.86 10.04
CA PHE A 99 5.81 -5.19 10.45
C PHE A 99 6.88 -5.75 9.51
N THR A 100 7.71 -6.64 10.07
CA THR A 100 8.73 -7.39 9.33
C THR A 100 8.50 -8.89 9.49
N VAL A 101 8.39 -9.60 8.37
CA VAL A 101 8.16 -11.05 8.39
C VAL A 101 9.42 -11.81 8.84
N ASN A 102 9.22 -12.97 9.51
CA ASN A 102 10.32 -13.79 10.03
C ASN A 102 11.20 -14.42 8.93
N LYS A 103 10.70 -14.52 7.71
CA LYS A 103 11.44 -15.09 6.57
C LYS A 103 12.35 -14.09 5.85
N ARG A 104 12.39 -12.82 6.29
CA ARG A 104 13.34 -11.86 5.79
C ARG A 104 14.77 -12.28 6.13
N SER A 105 15.64 -12.33 5.12
CA SER A 105 17.04 -12.73 5.23
C SER A 105 18.03 -11.57 5.14
N ILE A 106 17.59 -10.41 4.62
CA ILE A 106 18.42 -9.22 4.42
C ILE A 106 18.05 -8.18 5.47
N ILE A 107 19.07 -7.64 6.16
CA ILE A 107 18.89 -6.54 7.11
C ILE A 107 18.65 -5.26 6.32
N LYS A 108 17.49 -4.66 6.47
CA LYS A 108 17.09 -3.37 5.89
C LYS A 108 16.53 -2.47 6.98
N LYS A 109 16.63 -1.15 6.79
CA LYS A 109 16.12 -0.15 7.73
C LYS A 109 14.59 -0.17 7.79
N GLU A 110 13.95 -0.32 6.63
CA GLU A 110 12.49 -0.34 6.50
C GLU A 110 11.92 -1.73 6.77
N ALA A 111 10.73 -1.77 7.36
CA ALA A 111 9.97 -2.99 7.57
C ALA A 111 9.52 -3.63 6.24
N THR A 112 8.96 -4.84 6.29
CA THR A 112 8.36 -5.50 5.12
C THR A 112 7.14 -4.73 4.62
N LEU A 113 6.30 -4.25 5.54
CA LEU A 113 5.15 -3.40 5.23
C LEU A 113 5.12 -2.22 6.20
N THR A 114 4.92 -1.02 5.67
CA THR A 114 4.82 0.23 6.44
C THR A 114 3.55 0.98 6.04
N ALA A 115 2.75 1.42 7.01
CA ALA A 115 1.55 2.24 6.81
C ALA A 115 1.86 3.73 6.98
N LEU A 116 1.39 4.55 6.04
CA LEU A 116 1.62 5.99 6.04
C LEU A 116 0.37 6.77 5.64
N GLY A 117 0.00 7.77 6.45
CA GLY A 117 -1.01 8.77 6.07
C GLY A 117 -0.46 9.82 5.11
N ALA A 118 -1.29 10.32 4.20
CA ALA A 118 -0.95 11.46 3.34
C ALA A 118 -0.45 12.65 4.19
N SER A 119 0.61 13.31 3.72
CA SER A 119 1.36 14.33 4.45
C SER A 119 2.16 13.82 5.66
N GLY A 120 2.25 12.51 5.86
CA GLY A 120 3.13 11.91 6.85
C GLY A 120 4.61 12.05 6.47
N ALA A 121 5.50 12.02 7.49
CA ALA A 121 6.94 12.09 7.28
C ALA A 121 7.49 10.77 6.71
N VAL A 122 8.14 10.85 5.53
CA VAL A 122 8.78 9.70 4.86
C VAL A 122 10.29 9.87 4.71
N ILE A 123 10.87 10.81 5.44
CA ILE A 123 12.28 11.19 5.29
C ILE A 123 13.20 9.97 5.49
N SER A 124 14.14 9.79 4.56
CA SER A 124 15.17 8.74 4.61
C SER A 124 14.64 7.31 4.61
N LYS A 125 13.44 7.07 4.07
CA LYS A 125 12.92 5.72 3.80
C LYS A 125 13.05 5.39 2.32
N HIS A 126 13.13 4.07 2.00
CA HIS A 126 13.19 3.55 0.65
C HIS A 126 12.27 2.35 0.50
N PHE A 127 11.48 2.32 -0.57
CA PHE A 127 10.49 1.28 -0.81
C PHE A 127 10.65 0.67 -2.20
N ASP A 128 10.49 -0.64 -2.28
CA ASP A 128 10.47 -1.37 -3.55
C ASP A 128 9.08 -1.28 -4.20
N VAL A 129 8.02 -1.10 -3.37
CA VAL A 129 6.64 -0.90 -3.83
C VAL A 129 5.96 0.20 -3.00
N ILE A 130 5.28 1.10 -3.68
CA ILE A 130 4.39 2.10 -3.07
C ILE A 130 2.97 1.83 -3.54
N ILE A 131 2.04 1.65 -2.61
CA ILE A 131 0.62 1.54 -2.87
C ILE A 131 -0.08 2.73 -2.23
N GLY A 132 -0.81 3.52 -3.03
CA GLY A 132 -1.60 4.65 -2.55
C GLY A 132 -3.08 4.38 -2.71
N ASP A 133 -3.81 4.16 -1.60
CA ASP A 133 -5.26 3.97 -1.63
C ASP A 133 -6.00 5.20 -1.12
N ASP A 134 -6.84 5.75 -1.99
CA ASP A 134 -7.65 6.95 -1.73
C ASP A 134 -6.81 8.08 -1.06
N LEU A 135 -5.60 8.38 -1.61
CA LEU A 135 -4.76 9.49 -1.13
C LEU A 135 -5.49 10.84 -1.19
N VAL A 136 -6.39 10.99 -2.18
CA VAL A 136 -7.25 12.16 -2.33
C VAL A 136 -8.57 11.92 -1.60
N GLY A 137 -9.00 12.92 -0.84
CA GLY A 137 -10.30 12.96 -0.16
C GLY A 137 -10.87 14.37 -0.17
N LEU A 138 -12.11 14.53 0.29
CA LEU A 138 -12.74 15.87 0.36
C LEU A 138 -11.92 16.84 1.22
N GLU A 139 -11.25 16.34 2.25
CA GLU A 139 -10.49 17.14 3.22
C GLU A 139 -9.22 17.76 2.60
N ASN A 140 -8.61 17.09 1.62
CA ASN A 140 -7.35 17.54 1.00
C ASN A 140 -7.47 17.93 -0.48
N ALA A 141 -8.69 17.87 -1.05
CA ALA A 141 -8.96 18.26 -2.43
C ALA A 141 -9.87 19.52 -2.58
N ARG A 142 -10.41 20.02 -1.47
CA ARG A 142 -11.44 21.09 -1.49
C ARG A 142 -10.89 22.43 -1.96
N THR A 143 -9.76 22.86 -1.41
CA THR A 143 -9.14 24.14 -1.76
C THR A 143 -7.91 23.94 -2.64
N GLU A 144 -7.54 24.94 -3.42
CA GLU A 144 -6.32 24.95 -4.24
C GLU A 144 -5.08 24.68 -3.40
N LYS A 145 -4.96 25.36 -2.25
CA LYS A 145 -3.85 25.18 -1.31
C LYS A 145 -3.72 23.73 -0.82
N GLN A 146 -4.85 23.10 -0.48
CA GLN A 146 -4.84 21.69 -0.03
C GLN A 146 -4.37 20.76 -1.16
N ARG A 147 -4.86 20.96 -2.39
CA ARG A 147 -4.43 20.18 -3.55
C ARG A 147 -2.95 20.38 -3.86
N SER A 148 -2.47 21.64 -3.82
CA SER A 148 -1.05 21.96 -3.99
C SER A 148 -0.17 21.30 -2.94
N ASN A 149 -0.53 21.39 -1.67
CA ASN A 149 0.21 20.75 -0.58
C ASN A 149 0.29 19.21 -0.74
N LEU A 150 -0.81 18.58 -1.17
CA LEU A 150 -0.83 17.13 -1.41
C LEU A 150 0.06 16.75 -2.61
N LYS A 151 0.02 17.52 -3.71
CA LYS A 151 0.89 17.32 -4.88
C LYS A 151 2.36 17.52 -4.48
N GLU A 152 2.68 18.57 -3.74
CA GLU A 152 4.03 18.81 -3.24
C GLU A 152 4.54 17.66 -2.36
N TRP A 153 3.75 17.23 -1.40
CA TRP A 153 4.11 16.08 -0.56
C TRP A 153 4.32 14.82 -1.41
N PHE A 154 3.45 14.55 -2.36
CA PHE A 154 3.57 13.35 -3.21
C PHE A 154 4.85 13.38 -4.04
N TYR A 155 5.10 14.47 -4.78
CA TYR A 155 6.24 14.53 -5.69
C TYR A 155 7.57 14.85 -5.01
N SER A 156 7.56 15.62 -3.90
CA SER A 156 8.80 16.04 -3.24
C SER A 156 9.18 15.17 -2.04
N SER A 157 8.26 14.43 -1.47
CA SER A 157 8.52 13.61 -0.28
C SER A 157 8.29 12.12 -0.50
N LEU A 158 7.11 11.73 -1.03
CA LEU A 158 6.76 10.32 -1.19
C LEU A 158 7.45 9.68 -2.39
N PHE A 159 7.25 10.22 -3.59
CA PHE A 159 7.75 9.61 -4.83
C PHE A 159 9.28 9.40 -4.83
N PRO A 160 10.11 10.30 -4.28
CA PRO A 160 11.57 10.08 -4.20
C PRO A 160 11.99 8.94 -3.28
N THR A 161 11.09 8.36 -2.49
CA THR A 161 11.38 7.17 -1.67
C THR A 161 11.23 5.86 -2.44
N LEU A 162 10.70 5.90 -3.66
CA LEU A 162 10.62 4.74 -4.52
C LEU A 162 12.01 4.39 -5.06
N GLU A 163 12.40 3.13 -4.97
CA GLU A 163 13.63 2.65 -5.57
C GLU A 163 13.60 2.78 -7.11
N PRO A 164 14.74 2.91 -7.79
CA PRO A 164 14.78 3.13 -9.26
C PRO A 164 14.05 2.06 -10.07
N ASP A 165 14.07 0.81 -9.61
CA ASP A 165 13.34 -0.30 -10.21
C ASP A 165 12.00 -0.62 -9.54
N GLY A 166 11.59 0.22 -8.61
CA GLY A 166 10.38 0.04 -7.81
C GLY A 166 9.08 0.20 -8.60
N GLU A 167 7.98 -0.13 -7.93
CA GLU A 167 6.63 -0.09 -8.48
C GLU A 167 5.75 0.85 -7.66
N ILE A 168 4.89 1.61 -8.35
CA ILE A 168 3.93 2.50 -7.71
C ILE A 168 2.52 2.25 -8.27
N HIS A 169 1.59 1.92 -7.39
CA HIS A 169 0.21 1.62 -7.74
C HIS A 169 -0.73 2.53 -6.94
N ILE A 170 -1.46 3.36 -7.64
CA ILE A 170 -2.41 4.29 -7.04
C ILE A 170 -3.83 3.83 -7.36
N LEU A 171 -4.60 3.61 -6.31
CA LEU A 171 -6.03 3.35 -6.40
C LEU A 171 -6.77 4.54 -5.80
N GLY A 172 -7.78 5.04 -6.49
CA GLY A 172 -8.42 6.24 -5.99
C GLY A 172 -9.83 6.47 -6.49
N THR A 173 -10.43 7.49 -5.91
CA THR A 173 -11.67 8.09 -6.37
C THR A 173 -11.40 9.57 -6.66
N ARG A 174 -11.72 10.04 -7.85
CA ARG A 174 -11.52 11.44 -8.22
C ARG A 174 -12.54 12.34 -7.52
N TYR A 175 -12.07 13.42 -6.92
CA TYR A 175 -12.89 14.42 -6.21
C TYR A 175 -12.87 15.79 -6.86
N ASN A 176 -11.81 16.12 -7.58
CA ASN A 176 -11.65 17.40 -8.26
C ASN A 176 -10.89 17.20 -9.59
N PRO A 177 -11.25 17.90 -10.68
CA PRO A 177 -10.49 17.80 -11.94
C PRO A 177 -9.00 18.12 -11.81
N LEU A 178 -8.63 18.98 -10.82
CA LEU A 178 -7.27 19.44 -10.58
C LEU A 178 -6.64 18.80 -9.34
N ASP A 179 -7.11 17.63 -8.92
CA ASP A 179 -6.53 16.91 -7.78
C ASP A 179 -5.21 16.19 -8.16
N LEU A 180 -4.67 15.36 -7.24
CA LEU A 180 -3.42 14.62 -7.45
C LEU A 180 -3.48 13.69 -8.67
N TYR A 181 -4.66 13.25 -9.07
CA TYR A 181 -4.86 12.28 -10.15
C TYR A 181 -5.03 12.93 -11.54
N GLU A 182 -4.75 14.23 -11.67
CA GLU A 182 -4.67 14.91 -12.95
C GLU A 182 -3.45 14.36 -13.73
#